data_099aaa6989b1cd619dd7ebe00289c3aa
#
_entry.id   099aaa6989b1cd619dd7ebe00289c3aa
#
_cell.length_a   1.000
_cell.length_b   1.000
_cell.length_c   1.000
_cell.angle_alpha   90.00
_cell.angle_beta   90.00
_cell.angle_gamma   90.00
#
_symmetry.space_group_name_H-M   'P 1'
#
loop_
_entity.id
_entity.type
_entity.pdbx_description
1 polymer ?
#
loop_
_entity_poly.entity_id
_entity_poly.type
_entity_poly.pdbx_seq_one_letter_code
_entity_poly.pdbx_strand_id
1 'polypeptide(L)'
;MSGRSTTIRVIDADAVHAALSYDALIDALGEAFAAMPDDIPPRAHHHLPPARPGAADGTLLVMPAWNPRAIGLKVVGVMPDNPGVGLPTVIGSYLLLDRESAAPLALLDGAAITQRRTACASALAARHLARADARTLLVIGA
;
A
#
# COMPACT_ATOMS: atom_id res chain seq x y z
N MET A 1 24.74 27.90 4.22
CA MET A 1 23.86 26.89 3.60
C MET A 1 22.72 26.63 4.57
N SER A 2 21.54 27.20 4.32
CA SER A 2 20.34 26.98 5.15
C SER A 2 19.85 25.54 4.89
N GLY A 3 20.04 24.67 5.89
CA GLY A 3 19.54 23.30 5.80
C GLY A 3 18.00 23.32 5.70
N ARG A 4 17.46 22.88 4.59
CA ARG A 4 16.02 22.60 4.47
C ARG A 4 15.70 21.48 5.48
N SER A 5 15.03 21.83 6.55
CA SER A 5 14.47 20.84 7.48
C SER A 5 13.39 20.05 6.73
N THR A 6 13.62 18.78 6.50
CA THR A 6 12.62 17.87 5.94
C THR A 6 11.69 17.43 7.06
N THR A 7 10.51 18.05 7.15
CA THR A 7 9.46 17.60 8.06
C THR A 7 8.64 16.51 7.37
N ILE A 8 8.66 15.29 7.91
CA ILE A 8 7.80 14.20 7.44
C ILE A 8 6.40 14.37 8.03
N ARG A 9 5.37 14.26 7.20
CA ARG A 9 3.97 14.23 7.64
C ARG A 9 3.56 12.80 7.98
N VAL A 10 2.94 12.60 9.14
CA VAL A 10 2.30 11.32 9.49
C VAL A 10 0.82 11.44 9.16
N ILE A 11 0.32 10.51 8.35
CA ILE A 11 -1.06 10.47 7.86
C ILE A 11 -1.67 9.15 8.34
N ASP A 12 -2.60 9.24 9.27
CA ASP A 12 -3.29 8.10 9.86
C ASP A 12 -4.37 7.52 8.93
N ALA A 13 -5.03 6.47 9.38
CA ALA A 13 -6.04 5.76 8.60
C ALA A 13 -7.23 6.65 8.23
N ASP A 14 -7.71 7.48 9.15
CA ASP A 14 -8.86 8.36 8.92
C ASP A 14 -8.54 9.42 7.87
N ALA A 15 -7.37 10.03 7.95
CA ALA A 15 -6.90 11.00 6.98
C ALA A 15 -6.67 10.36 5.60
N VAL A 16 -6.15 9.12 5.53
CA VAL A 16 -6.04 8.36 4.28
C VAL A 16 -7.43 8.12 3.68
N HIS A 17 -8.39 7.68 4.49
CA HIS A 17 -9.76 7.42 4.02
C HIS A 17 -10.47 8.70 3.57
N ALA A 18 -10.25 9.81 4.23
CA ALA A 18 -10.81 11.10 3.85
C ALA A 18 -10.23 11.64 2.53
N ALA A 19 -8.92 11.45 2.31
CA ALA A 19 -8.23 11.95 1.13
C ALA A 19 -8.46 11.10 -0.13
N LEU A 20 -8.69 9.79 0.03
CA LEU A 20 -8.82 8.83 -1.07
C LEU A 20 -10.29 8.44 -1.29
N SER A 21 -11.06 9.27 -2.00
CA SER A 21 -12.40 8.88 -2.46
C SER A 21 -12.28 7.69 -3.44
N TYR A 22 -13.31 6.82 -3.46
CA TYR A 22 -13.29 5.64 -4.33
C TYR A 22 -13.20 6.03 -5.81
N ASP A 23 -14.03 6.96 -6.27
CA ASP A 23 -14.07 7.32 -7.69
C ASP A 23 -12.75 7.93 -8.16
N ALA A 24 -12.21 8.91 -7.43
CA ALA A 24 -10.93 9.53 -7.78
C ALA A 24 -9.77 8.52 -7.74
N LEU A 25 -9.80 7.56 -6.81
CA LEU A 25 -8.75 6.55 -6.72
C LEU A 25 -8.86 5.50 -7.84
N ILE A 26 -10.07 5.14 -8.26
CA ILE A 26 -10.27 4.24 -9.41
C ILE A 26 -9.72 4.88 -10.69
N ASP A 27 -10.00 6.16 -10.91
CA ASP A 27 -9.51 6.90 -12.07
C ASP A 27 -7.97 7.04 -12.03
N ALA A 28 -7.41 7.42 -10.89
CA ALA A 28 -5.96 7.50 -10.70
C ALA A 28 -5.24 6.15 -10.89
N LEU A 29 -5.86 5.05 -10.46
CA LEU A 29 -5.33 3.69 -10.72
C LEU A 29 -5.37 3.35 -12.21
N GLY A 30 -6.44 3.73 -12.92
CA GLY A 30 -6.55 3.55 -14.37
C GLY A 30 -5.42 4.26 -15.11
N GLU A 31 -5.17 5.52 -14.78
CA GLU A 31 -4.04 6.28 -15.32
C GLU A 31 -2.69 5.64 -14.97
N ALA A 32 -2.51 5.22 -13.72
CA ALA A 32 -1.27 4.60 -13.27
C ALA A 32 -0.97 3.28 -13.97
N PHE A 33 -1.98 2.44 -14.18
CA PHE A 33 -1.82 1.17 -14.93
C PHE A 33 -1.53 1.42 -16.41
N ALA A 34 -2.16 2.42 -17.02
CA ALA A 34 -1.89 2.78 -18.41
C ALA A 34 -0.47 3.34 -18.63
N ALA A 35 0.10 3.99 -17.62
CA ALA A 35 1.44 4.58 -17.64
C ALA A 35 2.49 3.75 -16.89
N MET A 36 2.17 2.48 -16.56
CA MET A 36 3.04 1.64 -15.75
C MET A 36 4.35 1.34 -16.48
N PRO A 37 5.51 1.60 -15.88
CA PRO A 37 6.79 1.26 -16.47
C PRO A 37 7.01 -0.26 -16.48
N ASP A 38 7.75 -0.75 -17.48
CA ASP A 38 8.06 -2.17 -17.65
C ASP A 38 9.01 -2.73 -16.56
N ASP A 39 9.71 -1.85 -15.84
CA ASP A 39 10.78 -2.19 -14.89
C ASP A 39 10.41 -2.02 -13.41
N ILE A 40 9.17 -2.28 -13.03
CA ILE A 40 8.78 -2.26 -11.61
C ILE A 40 9.53 -3.37 -10.87
N PRO A 41 10.30 -3.03 -9.80
CA PRO A 41 11.05 -4.04 -9.07
C PRO A 41 10.12 -5.07 -8.42
N PRO A 42 10.50 -6.35 -8.43
CA PRO A 42 9.76 -7.36 -7.69
C PRO A 42 9.80 -7.04 -6.19
N ARG A 43 8.73 -7.41 -5.48
CA ARG A 43 8.72 -7.27 -4.02
C ARG A 43 9.81 -8.16 -3.41
N ALA A 44 10.57 -7.62 -2.48
CA ALA A 44 11.52 -8.39 -1.70
C ALA A 44 10.79 -9.07 -0.54
N HIS A 45 11.09 -10.36 -0.33
CA HIS A 45 10.61 -11.17 0.78
C HIS A 45 11.78 -11.52 1.67
N HIS A 46 11.70 -11.13 2.94
CA HIS A 46 12.70 -11.45 3.94
C HIS A 46 12.10 -12.33 5.02
N HIS A 47 12.65 -13.54 5.18
CA HIS A 47 12.32 -14.41 6.29
C HIS A 47 12.85 -13.80 7.59
N LEU A 48 12.01 -13.72 8.60
CA LEU A 48 12.37 -13.27 9.94
C LEU A 48 12.34 -14.49 10.86
N PRO A 49 13.51 -14.94 11.34
CA PRO A 49 13.54 -16.04 12.31
C PRO A 49 12.82 -15.64 13.60
N PRO A 50 12.39 -16.59 14.43
CA PRO A 50 11.67 -16.33 15.66
C PRO A 50 12.43 -15.35 16.56
N ALA A 51 11.77 -14.30 17.04
CA ALA A 51 12.37 -13.32 17.93
C ALA A 51 12.60 -13.86 19.36
N ARG A 52 11.96 -14.99 19.70
CA ARG A 52 12.05 -15.67 21.01
C ARG A 52 11.78 -17.15 20.83
N PRO A 53 12.27 -18.02 21.76
CA PRO A 53 11.98 -19.45 21.71
C PRO A 53 10.48 -19.73 21.67
N GLY A 54 10.04 -20.61 20.75
CA GLY A 54 8.65 -21.00 20.58
C GLY A 54 7.76 -20.01 19.82
N ALA A 55 8.29 -18.87 19.36
CA ALA A 55 7.57 -17.98 18.47
C ALA A 55 7.57 -18.50 17.02
N ALA A 56 6.56 -18.10 16.27
CA ALA A 56 6.49 -18.39 14.83
C ALA A 56 7.45 -17.51 14.02
N ASP A 57 7.85 -18.01 12.86
CA ASP A 57 8.58 -17.22 11.88
C ASP A 57 7.71 -16.08 11.34
N GLY A 58 8.34 -14.94 11.12
CA GLY A 58 7.70 -13.79 10.47
C GLY A 58 8.19 -13.63 9.02
N THR A 59 7.56 -12.70 8.32
CA THR A 59 7.99 -12.26 6.99
C THR A 59 7.95 -10.74 6.90
N LEU A 60 9.02 -10.14 6.38
CA LEU A 60 9.06 -8.74 6.01
C LEU A 60 9.02 -8.60 4.49
N LEU A 61 8.04 -7.86 4.00
CA LEU A 61 7.89 -7.52 2.59
C LEU A 61 8.31 -6.07 2.36
N VAL A 62 9.16 -5.84 1.36
CA VAL A 62 9.60 -4.51 0.96
C VAL A 62 9.23 -4.30 -0.50
N MET A 63 8.41 -3.29 -0.78
CA MET A 63 7.79 -3.08 -2.09
C MET A 63 8.01 -1.63 -2.55
N PRO A 64 9.14 -1.34 -3.19
CA PRO A 64 9.37 -0.04 -3.81
C PRO A 64 8.63 0.06 -5.16
N ALA A 65 8.20 1.26 -5.48
CA ALA A 65 7.73 1.64 -6.81
C ALA A 65 7.92 3.14 -7.01
N TRP A 66 7.99 3.59 -8.24
CA TRP A 66 8.16 5.01 -8.54
C TRP A 66 7.48 5.41 -9.84
N ASN A 67 7.23 6.70 -9.95
CA ASN A 67 6.81 7.36 -11.17
C ASN A 67 7.58 8.69 -11.32
N PRO A 68 7.37 9.50 -12.35
CA PRO A 68 8.06 10.78 -12.52
C PRO A 68 7.88 11.79 -11.38
N ARG A 69 6.89 11.60 -10.50
CA ARG A 69 6.56 12.56 -9.42
C ARG A 69 7.01 12.11 -8.04
N ALA A 70 7.04 10.79 -7.77
CA ALA A 70 7.27 10.28 -6.42
C ALA A 70 7.89 8.88 -6.42
N ILE A 71 8.50 8.53 -5.28
CA ILE A 71 8.88 7.17 -4.93
C ILE A 71 7.96 6.73 -3.79
N GLY A 72 7.35 5.57 -3.93
CA GLY A 72 6.57 4.91 -2.89
C GLY A 72 7.29 3.68 -2.37
N LEU A 73 7.37 3.53 -1.06
CA LEU A 73 7.93 2.35 -0.42
C LEU A 73 6.91 1.78 0.56
N LYS A 74 6.33 0.64 0.24
CA LYS A 74 5.46 -0.10 1.15
C LYS A 74 6.28 -1.15 1.88
N VAL A 75 6.21 -1.13 3.21
CA VAL A 75 6.81 -2.13 4.09
C VAL A 75 5.69 -2.85 4.84
N VAL A 76 5.71 -4.19 4.83
CA VAL A 76 4.68 -5.01 5.47
C VAL A 76 5.34 -6.10 6.29
N GLY A 77 5.02 -6.15 7.58
CA GLY A 77 5.31 -7.27 8.45
C GLY A 77 4.15 -8.26 8.47
N VAL A 78 4.44 -9.53 8.29
CA VAL A 78 3.50 -10.65 8.50
C VAL A 78 3.99 -11.41 9.72
N MET A 79 3.28 -11.27 10.83
CA MET A 79 3.66 -11.81 12.14
C MET A 79 2.54 -12.71 12.66
N PRO A 80 2.66 -14.05 12.52
CA PRO A 80 1.58 -14.99 12.86
C PRO A 80 1.14 -14.93 14.34
N ASP A 81 2.05 -14.57 15.25
CA ASP A 81 1.78 -14.52 16.69
C ASP A 81 1.07 -13.22 17.15
N ASN A 82 0.97 -12.21 16.30
CA ASN A 82 0.35 -10.92 16.63
C ASN A 82 -1.08 -11.02 17.21
N PRO A 83 -1.97 -11.91 16.70
CA PRO A 83 -3.31 -12.06 17.29
C PRO A 83 -3.30 -12.42 18.76
N GLY A 84 -2.29 -13.16 19.22
CA GLY A 84 -2.12 -13.51 20.64
C GLY A 84 -1.86 -12.32 21.55
N VAL A 85 -1.49 -11.16 21.01
CA VAL A 85 -1.29 -9.90 21.75
C VAL A 85 -2.23 -8.78 21.29
N GLY A 86 -3.30 -9.11 20.57
CA GLY A 86 -4.31 -8.16 20.11
C GLY A 86 -3.90 -7.29 18.92
N LEU A 87 -2.87 -7.69 18.18
CA LEU A 87 -2.42 -6.99 16.96
C LEU A 87 -2.82 -7.77 15.70
N PRO A 88 -3.03 -7.10 14.56
CA PRO A 88 -3.24 -7.79 13.28
C PRO A 88 -2.03 -8.61 12.88
N THR A 89 -2.24 -9.78 12.27
CA THR A 89 -1.18 -10.59 11.68
C THR A 89 -0.37 -9.81 10.64
N VAL A 90 -1.02 -8.91 9.90
CA VAL A 90 -0.41 -8.13 8.82
C VAL A 90 -0.47 -6.65 9.20
N ILE A 91 0.70 -6.04 9.34
CA ILE A 91 0.84 -4.60 9.61
C ILE A 91 1.71 -3.99 8.52
N GLY A 92 1.27 -2.87 7.96
CA GLY A 92 1.99 -2.20 6.90
C GLY A 92 2.09 -0.70 7.09
N SER A 93 3.18 -0.13 6.59
CA SER A 93 3.41 1.30 6.48
C SER A 93 3.75 1.67 5.04
N TYR A 94 3.43 2.88 4.64
CA TYR A 94 3.76 3.40 3.32
C TYR A 94 4.53 4.71 3.44
N LEU A 95 5.76 4.72 2.94
CA LEU A 95 6.61 5.91 2.91
C LEU A 95 6.56 6.51 1.50
N LEU A 96 6.22 7.80 1.44
CA LEU A 96 6.24 8.59 0.21
C LEU A 96 7.44 9.51 0.22
N LEU A 97 8.22 9.47 -0.86
CA LEU A 97 9.43 10.27 -1.04
C LEU A 97 9.30 11.13 -2.30
N ASP A 98 9.93 12.27 -2.29
CA ASP A 98 10.12 13.10 -3.48
C ASP A 98 10.98 12.37 -4.51
N ARG A 99 10.60 12.44 -5.79
CA ARG A 99 11.28 11.67 -6.83
C ARG A 99 12.70 12.13 -7.13
N GLU A 100 12.97 13.41 -7.01
CA GLU A 100 14.27 13.99 -7.38
C GLU A 100 15.29 13.93 -6.23
N SER A 101 14.83 14.25 -5.03
CA SER A 101 15.69 14.41 -3.86
C SER A 101 15.69 13.20 -2.92
N ALA A 102 14.76 12.27 -3.09
CA ALA A 102 14.43 11.22 -2.14
C ALA A 102 14.07 11.74 -0.72
N ALA A 103 13.76 13.03 -0.59
CA ALA A 103 13.34 13.60 0.67
C ALA A 103 12.02 12.96 1.12
N PRO A 104 11.89 12.56 2.41
CA PRO A 104 10.64 11.99 2.91
C PRO A 104 9.55 13.07 2.95
N LEU A 105 8.41 12.75 2.34
CA LEU A 105 7.24 13.64 2.26
C LEU A 105 6.18 13.25 3.29
N ALA A 106 5.87 11.94 3.37
CA ALA A 106 4.86 11.44 4.28
C ALA A 106 5.09 9.97 4.67
N LEU A 107 4.67 9.63 5.87
CA LEU A 107 4.47 8.25 6.35
C LEU A 107 2.96 8.04 6.51
N LEU A 108 2.40 7.06 5.80
CA LEU A 108 0.97 6.82 5.74
C LEU A 108 0.62 5.45 6.34
N ASP A 109 -0.60 5.33 6.88
CA ASP A 109 -1.16 4.05 7.30
C ASP A 109 -1.26 3.09 6.10
N GLY A 110 -0.48 2.01 6.13
CA GLY A 110 -0.39 1.06 5.03
C GLY A 110 -1.60 0.12 4.94
N ALA A 111 -2.34 -0.08 6.04
CA ALA A 111 -3.56 -0.90 6.04
C ALA A 111 -4.69 -0.15 5.33
N ALA A 112 -4.92 1.12 5.68
CA ALA A 112 -5.91 1.97 5.03
C ALA A 112 -5.66 2.11 3.52
N ILE A 113 -4.40 2.36 3.11
CA ILE A 113 -4.03 2.38 1.69
C ILE A 113 -4.33 1.04 1.04
N THR A 114 -3.98 -0.09 1.69
CA THR A 114 -4.19 -1.43 1.12
C THR A 114 -5.67 -1.71 0.90
N GLN A 115 -6.52 -1.40 1.88
CA GLN A 115 -7.97 -1.57 1.77
C GLN A 115 -8.53 -0.77 0.60
N ARG A 116 -8.24 0.54 0.55
CA ARG A 116 -8.75 1.43 -0.49
C ARG A 116 -8.26 1.02 -1.88
N ARG A 117 -6.94 0.86 -2.07
CA ARG A 117 -6.39 0.57 -3.39
C ARG A 117 -6.82 -0.81 -3.91
N THR A 118 -6.99 -1.81 -3.03
CA THR A 118 -7.38 -3.16 -3.45
C THR A 118 -8.83 -3.19 -3.93
N ALA A 119 -9.74 -2.56 -3.17
CA ALA A 119 -11.13 -2.41 -3.59
C ALA A 119 -11.24 -1.64 -4.91
N CYS A 120 -10.51 -0.52 -5.05
CA CYS A 120 -10.52 0.29 -6.25
C CYS A 120 -9.91 -0.42 -7.47
N ALA A 121 -8.86 -1.23 -7.29
CA ALA A 121 -8.30 -2.02 -8.39
C ALA A 121 -9.31 -3.08 -8.89
N SER A 122 -10.05 -3.72 -7.98
CA SER A 122 -11.12 -4.65 -8.35
C SER A 122 -12.27 -3.94 -9.07
N ALA A 123 -12.67 -2.76 -8.60
CA ALA A 123 -13.70 -1.95 -9.25
C ALA A 123 -13.26 -1.46 -10.63
N LEU A 124 -12.00 -1.07 -10.80
CA LEU A 124 -11.43 -0.70 -12.10
C LEU A 124 -11.47 -1.89 -13.08
N ALA A 125 -11.07 -3.09 -12.62
CA ALA A 125 -11.16 -4.29 -13.44
C ALA A 125 -12.62 -4.57 -13.84
N ALA A 126 -13.57 -4.42 -12.93
CA ALA A 126 -14.99 -4.58 -13.22
C ALA A 126 -15.51 -3.58 -14.26
N ARG A 127 -15.04 -2.31 -14.26
CA ARG A 127 -15.41 -1.33 -15.30
C ARG A 127 -15.08 -1.80 -16.72
N HIS A 128 -14.02 -2.59 -16.89
CA HIS A 128 -13.57 -3.08 -18.20
C HIS A 128 -14.08 -4.48 -18.54
N LEU A 129 -14.32 -5.31 -17.53
CA LEU A 129 -14.59 -6.74 -17.74
C LEU A 129 -16.03 -7.15 -17.47
N ALA A 130 -16.79 -6.38 -16.70
CA ALA A 130 -18.17 -6.69 -16.42
C ALA A 130 -19.06 -6.49 -17.65
N ARG A 131 -20.08 -7.32 -17.81
CA ARG A 131 -21.11 -7.10 -18.83
C ARG A 131 -21.90 -5.82 -18.52
N ALA A 132 -22.25 -5.06 -19.54
CA ALA A 132 -22.99 -3.80 -19.38
C ALA A 132 -24.38 -3.98 -18.72
N ASP A 133 -24.96 -5.17 -18.84
CA ASP A 133 -26.26 -5.51 -18.26
C ASP A 133 -26.18 -6.23 -16.91
N ALA A 134 -24.98 -6.35 -16.31
CA ALA A 134 -24.80 -6.98 -15.00
C ALA A 134 -25.60 -6.23 -13.92
N ARG A 135 -26.33 -6.99 -13.07
CA ARG A 135 -27.17 -6.46 -11.98
C ARG A 135 -26.82 -7.07 -10.63
N THR A 136 -25.96 -8.07 -10.62
CA THR A 136 -25.60 -8.81 -9.40
C THR A 136 -24.09 -8.85 -9.28
N LEU A 137 -23.58 -8.51 -8.09
CA LEU A 137 -22.19 -8.67 -7.70
C LEU A 137 -22.09 -9.81 -6.68
N LEU A 138 -21.25 -10.79 -6.95
CA LEU A 138 -20.88 -11.83 -6.00
C LEU A 138 -19.45 -11.55 -5.50
N VAL A 139 -19.28 -11.47 -4.18
CA VAL A 139 -17.96 -11.35 -3.53
C VAL A 139 -17.66 -12.66 -2.80
N ILE A 140 -16.49 -13.25 -3.08
CA ILE A 140 -16.04 -14.50 -2.48
C ILE A 140 -14.78 -14.20 -1.67
N GLY A 141 -14.75 -14.61 -0.40
CA GLY A 141 -13.60 -14.44 0.49
C GLY A 141 -13.49 -13.05 1.14
N ALA A 142 -14.63 -12.41 1.33
CA ALA A 142 -14.72 -11.13 2.08
C ALA A 142 -14.78 -11.38 3.60
#